data_e5eb7e3d22d32df5e35afac66756ab39
#
_entry.id   e5eb7e3d22d32df5e35afac66756ab39
#
_cell.length_a   1.000
_cell.length_b   1.000
_cell.length_c   1.000
_cell.angle_alpha   90.00
_cell.angle_beta   90.00
_cell.angle_gamma   90.00
#
_symmetry.space_group_name_H-M   'P 1'
#
loop_
_entity.id
_entity.type
_entity.pdbx_description
1 polymer ?
#
loop_
_entity_poly.entity_id
_entity_poly.type
_entity_poly.pdbx_seq_one_letter_code
_entity_poly.pdbx_strand_id
1 'polypeptide(L)'
;MAVTGFVLFFFVIGHLVGNLQIFLGPEAINKYGHFLQSNPELIWPARLILLLMVGLHIWAAIRLSAENKSARPVQYLEYKPVASSYASRTMLMSGIIIFVFIVYHILHFTVQVQYVNFTGQNFVDFTDPARRHDIFKMMVVGFRNGWVSAFYIVGMALLCLHLSHGTSSMFQSIGWKNTAYGPLLDRLARIIAVVIFIGYVSIPVAILAGYGREHLQ
;
A
#
# COMPACT_ATOMS: atom_id res chain seq x y z
N MET A 1 -1.56 13.75 -11.53
CA MET A 1 -0.82 12.90 -10.55
C MET A 1 -0.92 13.40 -9.10
N ALA A 2 -0.77 14.68 -8.79
CA ALA A 2 -0.80 15.15 -7.39
C ALA A 2 -2.10 14.82 -6.65
N VAL A 3 -3.26 15.14 -7.24
CA VAL A 3 -4.58 14.85 -6.63
C VAL A 3 -4.81 13.36 -6.42
N THR A 4 -4.54 12.53 -7.42
CA THR A 4 -4.67 11.07 -7.29
C THR A 4 -3.70 10.51 -6.27
N GLY A 5 -2.45 10.98 -6.25
CA GLY A 5 -1.45 10.62 -5.25
C GLY A 5 -1.86 11.01 -3.83
N PHE A 6 -2.47 12.17 -3.66
CA PHE A 6 -3.00 12.64 -2.37
C PHE A 6 -4.06 11.67 -1.81
N VAL A 7 -5.06 11.33 -2.62
CA VAL A 7 -6.11 10.39 -2.19
C VAL A 7 -5.53 9.02 -1.82
N LEU A 8 -4.63 8.49 -2.66
CA LEU A 8 -3.99 7.20 -2.42
C LEU A 8 -3.08 7.22 -1.17
N PHE A 9 -2.38 8.33 -0.93
CA PHE A 9 -1.54 8.50 0.26
C PHE A 9 -2.36 8.44 1.56
N PHE A 10 -3.48 9.16 1.62
CA PHE A 10 -4.35 9.13 2.80
C PHE A 10 -5.03 7.77 2.97
N PHE A 11 -5.38 7.10 1.87
CA PHE A 11 -5.86 5.74 1.94
C PHE A 11 -4.82 4.80 2.55
N VAL A 12 -3.55 4.88 2.15
CA VAL A 12 -2.47 4.04 2.71
C VAL A 12 -2.35 4.24 4.22
N ILE A 13 -2.46 5.48 4.71
CA ILE A 13 -2.43 5.77 6.15
C ILE A 13 -3.66 5.18 6.86
N GLY A 14 -4.86 5.44 6.37
CA GLY A 14 -6.09 4.91 6.96
C GLY A 14 -6.13 3.38 6.95
N HIS A 15 -5.65 2.77 5.86
CA HIS A 15 -5.54 1.32 5.73
C HIS A 15 -4.52 0.74 6.72
N LEU A 16 -3.39 1.42 6.94
CA LEU A 16 -2.44 1.05 7.98
C LEU A 16 -3.09 1.06 9.37
N VAL A 17 -3.76 2.16 9.74
CA VAL A 17 -4.42 2.29 11.05
C VAL A 17 -5.48 1.19 11.25
N GLY A 18 -6.26 0.87 10.20
CA GLY A 18 -7.19 -0.25 10.23
C GLY A 18 -6.51 -1.60 10.48
N ASN A 19 -5.41 -1.87 9.80
CA ASN A 19 -4.69 -3.15 9.93
C ASN A 19 -3.91 -3.27 11.26
N LEU A 20 -3.41 -2.17 11.82
CA LEU A 20 -2.73 -2.19 13.12
C LEU A 20 -3.65 -2.60 14.27
N GLN A 21 -4.97 -2.58 14.10
CA GLN A 21 -5.92 -3.12 15.09
C GLN A 21 -5.71 -4.63 15.34
N ILE A 22 -4.97 -5.34 14.50
CA ILE A 22 -4.58 -6.73 14.78
C ILE A 22 -3.86 -6.87 16.12
N PHE A 23 -3.08 -5.87 16.53
CA PHE A 23 -2.36 -5.86 17.81
C PHE A 23 -3.26 -5.58 19.03
N LEU A 24 -4.50 -5.17 18.81
CA LEU A 24 -5.54 -5.06 19.86
C LEU A 24 -6.31 -6.37 20.03
N GLY A 25 -5.98 -7.41 19.26
CA GLY A 25 -6.57 -8.73 19.32
C GLY A 25 -7.69 -8.98 18.31
N PRO A 26 -8.20 -10.24 18.27
CA PRO A 26 -9.18 -10.68 17.26
C PRO A 26 -10.49 -9.90 17.33
N GLU A 27 -10.97 -9.56 18.52
CA GLU A 27 -12.23 -8.84 18.69
C GLU A 27 -12.19 -7.45 18.02
N ALA A 28 -11.09 -6.70 18.20
CA ALA A 28 -10.97 -5.34 17.67
C ALA A 28 -10.94 -5.33 16.13
N ILE A 29 -10.07 -6.12 15.52
CA ILE A 29 -9.93 -6.12 14.06
C ILE A 29 -11.14 -6.76 13.36
N ASN A 30 -11.75 -7.80 13.95
CA ASN A 30 -12.95 -8.42 13.40
C ASN A 30 -14.14 -7.48 13.49
N LYS A 31 -14.33 -6.77 14.62
CA LYS A 31 -15.36 -5.75 14.76
C LYS A 31 -15.24 -4.65 13.71
N TYR A 32 -14.01 -4.15 13.46
CA TYR A 32 -13.75 -3.18 12.41
C TYR A 32 -14.07 -3.75 11.02
N GLY A 33 -13.59 -4.95 10.71
CA GLY A 33 -13.87 -5.61 9.44
C GLY A 33 -15.35 -5.91 9.22
N HIS A 34 -16.05 -6.35 10.26
CA HIS A 34 -17.49 -6.59 10.22
C HIS A 34 -18.28 -5.30 10.02
N PHE A 35 -17.87 -4.19 10.66
CA PHE A 35 -18.45 -2.88 10.38
C PHE A 35 -18.37 -2.52 8.90
N LEU A 36 -17.20 -2.68 8.29
CA LEU A 36 -17.02 -2.39 6.86
C LEU A 36 -17.87 -3.32 5.97
N GLN A 37 -17.91 -4.61 6.28
CA GLN A 37 -18.67 -5.60 5.51
C GLN A 37 -20.19 -5.40 5.62
N SER A 38 -20.67 -4.87 6.75
CA SER A 38 -22.10 -4.63 7.02
C SER A 38 -22.61 -3.31 6.43
N ASN A 39 -21.72 -2.45 5.90
CA ASN A 39 -22.07 -1.15 5.32
C ASN A 39 -21.64 -1.09 3.83
N PRO A 40 -22.34 -1.80 2.93
CA PRO A 40 -21.99 -1.84 1.51
C PRO A 40 -22.09 -0.46 0.87
N GLU A 41 -22.98 0.41 1.33
CA GLU A 41 -23.14 1.79 0.88
C GLU A 41 -21.91 2.68 1.21
N LEU A 42 -21.08 2.29 2.16
CA LEU A 42 -19.82 2.95 2.50
C LEU A 42 -18.65 2.34 1.71
N ILE A 43 -18.55 1.00 1.69
CA ILE A 43 -17.37 0.33 1.17
C ILE A 43 -17.31 0.31 -0.35
N TRP A 44 -18.46 0.19 -1.05
CA TRP A 44 -18.46 0.13 -2.51
C TRP A 44 -18.08 1.47 -3.16
N PRO A 45 -18.61 2.64 -2.73
CA PRO A 45 -18.11 3.92 -3.22
C PRO A 45 -16.62 4.12 -2.97
N ALA A 46 -16.13 3.75 -1.77
CA ALA A 46 -14.71 3.83 -1.45
C ALA A 46 -13.85 2.96 -2.39
N ARG A 47 -14.26 1.71 -2.67
CA ARG A 47 -13.58 0.81 -3.61
C ARG A 47 -13.56 1.37 -5.04
N LEU A 48 -14.68 1.90 -5.51
CA LEU A 48 -14.78 2.48 -6.86
C LEU A 48 -13.92 3.75 -6.99
N ILE A 49 -13.94 4.62 -5.99
CA ILE A 49 -13.08 5.81 -5.94
C ILE A 49 -11.61 5.40 -5.96
N LEU A 50 -11.22 4.44 -5.15
CA LEU A 50 -9.83 3.97 -5.11
C LEU A 50 -9.39 3.35 -6.43
N LEU A 51 -10.24 2.54 -7.05
CA LEU A 51 -9.96 1.95 -8.37
C LEU A 51 -9.78 3.04 -9.44
N LEU A 52 -10.66 4.05 -9.43
CA LEU A 52 -10.55 5.21 -10.32
C LEU A 52 -9.26 5.99 -10.06
N MET A 53 -8.92 6.26 -8.80
CA MET A 53 -7.70 6.99 -8.43
C MET A 53 -6.44 6.24 -8.83
N VAL A 54 -6.37 4.93 -8.62
CA VAL A 54 -5.25 4.09 -9.07
C VAL A 54 -5.15 4.12 -10.59
N GLY A 55 -6.26 3.91 -11.31
CA GLY A 55 -6.28 3.94 -12.78
C GLY A 55 -5.81 5.28 -13.36
N LEU A 56 -6.34 6.39 -12.83
CA LEU A 56 -5.93 7.74 -13.25
C LEU A 56 -4.47 8.04 -12.87
N HIS A 57 -3.99 7.54 -11.72
CA HIS A 57 -2.61 7.72 -11.29
C HIS A 57 -1.63 7.01 -12.24
N ILE A 58 -1.92 5.76 -12.59
CA ILE A 58 -1.13 4.97 -13.54
C ILE A 58 -1.17 5.61 -14.94
N TRP A 59 -2.36 5.97 -15.42
CA TRP A 59 -2.50 6.62 -16.72
C TRP A 59 -1.69 7.92 -16.80
N ALA A 60 -1.78 8.78 -15.78
CA ALA A 60 -1.02 10.01 -15.74
C ALA A 60 0.50 9.78 -15.65
N ALA A 61 0.95 8.73 -14.95
CA ALA A 61 2.36 8.36 -14.87
C ALA A 61 2.91 7.92 -16.24
N ILE A 62 2.16 7.09 -16.97
CA ILE A 62 2.52 6.63 -18.31
C ILE A 62 2.58 7.82 -19.28
N ARG A 63 1.55 8.68 -19.27
CA ARG A 63 1.49 9.88 -20.13
C ARG A 63 2.68 10.80 -19.89
N LEU A 64 2.94 11.18 -18.64
CA LEU A 64 4.07 12.04 -18.29
C LEU A 64 5.43 11.41 -18.63
N SER A 65 5.58 10.10 -18.45
CA SER A 65 6.80 9.40 -18.85
C SER A 65 7.02 9.43 -20.36
N ALA A 66 5.95 9.25 -21.16
CA ALA A 66 6.01 9.31 -22.61
C ALA A 66 6.32 10.73 -23.10
N GLU A 67 5.65 11.73 -22.53
CA GLU A 67 5.88 13.16 -22.87
C GLU A 67 7.31 13.60 -22.52
N ASN A 68 7.82 13.22 -21.35
CA ASN A 68 9.20 13.51 -20.94
C ASN A 68 10.23 12.85 -21.88
N LYS A 69 9.93 11.64 -22.37
CA LYS A 69 10.80 10.95 -23.33
C LYS A 69 10.77 11.63 -24.69
N SER A 70 9.61 12.03 -25.21
CA SER A 70 9.46 12.70 -26.49
C SER A 70 10.03 14.12 -26.49
N ALA A 71 9.98 14.82 -25.37
CA ALA A 71 10.55 16.16 -25.21
C ALA A 71 12.09 16.18 -25.26
N ARG A 72 12.74 15.01 -25.26
CA ARG A 72 14.20 14.90 -25.30
C ARG A 72 14.64 14.07 -26.52
N PRO A 73 14.76 14.67 -27.70
CA PRO A 73 15.13 13.97 -28.93
C PRO A 73 16.59 13.50 -28.95
N VAL A 74 17.48 14.17 -28.18
CA VAL A 74 18.91 13.82 -28.08
C VAL A 74 19.20 13.26 -26.67
N GLN A 75 19.77 12.08 -26.61
CA GLN A 75 20.15 11.47 -25.35
C GLN A 75 21.44 12.08 -24.78
N TYR A 76 21.65 11.98 -23.47
CA TYR A 76 22.90 12.40 -22.86
C TYR A 76 24.03 11.48 -23.32
N LEU A 77 25.16 12.07 -23.72
CA LEU A 77 26.40 11.32 -23.98
C LEU A 77 26.95 10.70 -22.67
N GLU A 78 26.85 11.45 -21.57
CA GLU A 78 27.13 10.94 -20.22
C GLU A 78 25.93 11.19 -19.31
N TYR A 79 25.44 10.13 -18.67
CA TYR A 79 24.33 10.24 -17.71
C TYR A 79 24.89 10.39 -16.28
N LYS A 80 25.10 11.64 -15.85
CA LYS A 80 25.49 11.96 -14.46
C LYS A 80 24.33 12.71 -13.78
N PRO A 81 23.49 12.04 -12.97
CA PRO A 81 22.39 12.71 -12.30
C PRO A 81 22.91 13.61 -11.18
N VAL A 82 22.76 14.93 -11.33
CA VAL A 82 23.25 15.93 -10.37
C VAL A 82 22.25 16.15 -9.23
N ALA A 83 20.94 16.13 -9.50
CA ALA A 83 19.90 16.52 -8.53
C ALA A 83 18.79 15.47 -8.35
N SER A 84 18.68 14.46 -9.23
CA SER A 84 17.62 13.47 -9.12
C SER A 84 17.98 12.35 -8.14
N SER A 85 17.06 12.06 -7.18
CA SER A 85 17.23 10.98 -6.22
C SER A 85 17.08 9.60 -6.89
N TYR A 86 17.57 8.54 -6.23
CA TYR A 86 17.34 7.16 -6.67
C TYR A 86 15.84 6.85 -6.79
N ALA A 87 15.05 7.24 -5.78
CA ALA A 87 13.60 7.06 -5.79
C ALA A 87 12.95 7.76 -6.99
N SER A 88 13.36 8.99 -7.34
CA SER A 88 12.85 9.70 -8.52
C SER A 88 13.12 8.95 -9.83
N ARG A 89 14.32 8.40 -9.98
CA ARG A 89 14.73 7.69 -11.21
C ARG A 89 14.04 6.33 -11.39
N THR A 90 13.61 5.71 -10.29
CA THR A 90 12.98 4.39 -10.27
C THR A 90 11.46 4.45 -10.14
N MET A 91 10.85 5.65 -10.20
CA MET A 91 9.40 5.84 -9.96
C MET A 91 8.50 5.01 -10.85
N LEU A 92 8.79 4.94 -12.15
CA LEU A 92 7.97 4.15 -13.08
C LEU A 92 8.11 2.66 -12.79
N MET A 93 9.34 2.18 -12.56
CA MET A 93 9.62 0.78 -12.25
C MET A 93 8.97 0.38 -10.92
N SER A 94 9.18 1.17 -9.86
CA SER A 94 8.55 0.91 -8.57
C SER A 94 7.02 0.96 -8.65
N GLY A 95 6.46 1.86 -9.45
CA GLY A 95 5.03 1.95 -9.69
C GLY A 95 4.45 0.68 -10.35
N ILE A 96 5.15 0.08 -11.32
CA ILE A 96 4.74 -1.18 -11.95
C ILE A 96 4.77 -2.33 -10.94
N ILE A 97 5.84 -2.42 -10.14
CA ILE A 97 5.97 -3.49 -9.13
C ILE A 97 4.88 -3.34 -8.05
N ILE A 98 4.61 -2.09 -7.61
CA ILE A 98 3.54 -1.81 -6.66
C ILE A 98 2.18 -2.18 -7.25
N PHE A 99 1.94 -1.93 -8.54
CA PHE A 99 0.71 -2.35 -9.19
C PHE A 99 0.52 -3.87 -9.14
N VAL A 100 1.55 -4.64 -9.48
CA VAL A 100 1.53 -6.11 -9.36
C VAL A 100 1.28 -6.54 -7.91
N PHE A 101 1.93 -5.87 -6.95
CA PHE A 101 1.69 -6.09 -5.53
C PHE A 101 0.24 -5.81 -5.13
N ILE A 102 -0.37 -4.72 -5.60
CA ILE A 102 -1.78 -4.39 -5.32
C ILE A 102 -2.71 -5.48 -5.86
N VAL A 103 -2.48 -5.95 -7.09
CA VAL A 103 -3.26 -7.04 -7.68
C VAL A 103 -3.17 -8.29 -6.81
N TYR A 104 -1.95 -8.71 -6.45
CA TYR A 104 -1.74 -9.84 -5.55
C TYR A 104 -2.44 -9.64 -4.20
N HIS A 105 -2.30 -8.47 -3.59
CA HIS A 105 -2.92 -8.12 -2.30
C HIS A 105 -4.46 -8.25 -2.34
N ILE A 106 -5.08 -7.74 -3.41
CA ILE A 106 -6.53 -7.85 -3.60
C ILE A 106 -6.96 -9.31 -3.77
N LEU A 107 -6.24 -10.09 -4.58
CA LEU A 107 -6.52 -11.52 -4.79
C LEU A 107 -6.34 -12.31 -3.49
N HIS A 108 -5.35 -11.94 -2.67
CA HIS A 108 -5.03 -12.64 -1.42
C HIS A 108 -6.05 -12.34 -0.31
N PHE A 109 -6.31 -11.06 0.01
CA PHE A 109 -7.09 -10.67 1.19
C PHE A 109 -8.51 -10.19 0.90
N THR A 110 -8.81 -9.76 -0.33
CA THR A 110 -10.16 -9.26 -0.66
C THR A 110 -10.97 -10.30 -1.41
N VAL A 111 -10.42 -10.87 -2.49
CA VAL A 111 -11.09 -11.90 -3.30
C VAL A 111 -10.90 -13.29 -2.68
N GLN A 112 -9.81 -13.49 -1.93
CA GLN A 112 -9.46 -14.73 -1.23
C GLN A 112 -9.38 -15.93 -2.18
N VAL A 113 -8.69 -15.76 -3.31
CA VAL A 113 -8.45 -16.84 -4.26
C VAL A 113 -7.61 -17.92 -3.60
N GLN A 114 -8.14 -19.12 -3.45
CA GLN A 114 -7.54 -20.23 -2.69
C GLN A 114 -6.09 -20.54 -3.10
N TYR A 115 -5.80 -20.50 -4.39
CA TYR A 115 -4.44 -20.77 -4.90
C TYR A 115 -3.46 -19.65 -4.64
N VAL A 116 -3.92 -18.43 -4.45
CA VAL A 116 -3.08 -17.24 -4.20
C VAL A 116 -2.74 -17.09 -2.73
N ASN A 117 -3.63 -17.49 -1.84
CA ASN A 117 -3.40 -17.39 -0.39
C ASN A 117 -2.55 -18.55 0.18
N PHE A 118 -2.19 -19.52 -0.64
CA PHE A 118 -1.38 -20.71 -0.29
C PHE A 118 -1.92 -21.56 0.87
N THR A 119 -3.12 -21.30 1.34
CA THR A 119 -3.71 -22.00 2.49
C THR A 119 -4.89 -22.87 2.11
N GLY A 120 -5.56 -22.58 0.99
CA GLY A 120 -6.79 -23.27 0.56
C GLY A 120 -7.97 -23.09 1.53
N GLN A 121 -7.84 -22.19 2.51
CA GLN A 121 -8.86 -22.01 3.54
C GLN A 121 -9.88 -20.93 3.14
N ASN A 122 -11.11 -21.16 3.59
CA ASN A 122 -12.17 -20.18 3.59
C ASN A 122 -12.22 -19.55 5.00
N PHE A 123 -12.19 -18.22 5.06
CA PHE A 123 -12.17 -17.46 6.31
C PHE A 123 -13.55 -16.93 6.72
N VAL A 124 -14.62 -17.44 6.13
CA VAL A 124 -15.98 -17.15 6.59
C VAL A 124 -16.16 -17.68 8.01
N ASP A 125 -16.56 -16.82 8.91
CA ASP A 125 -16.94 -17.21 10.27
C ASP A 125 -18.33 -17.84 10.23
N PHE A 126 -18.39 -19.15 10.40
CA PHE A 126 -19.65 -19.91 10.41
C PHE A 126 -20.44 -19.74 11.71
N THR A 127 -19.81 -19.17 12.75
CA THR A 127 -20.50 -18.83 14.02
C THR A 127 -21.18 -17.46 13.93
N ASP A 128 -20.77 -16.60 12.99
CA ASP A 128 -21.41 -15.33 12.72
C ASP A 128 -22.69 -15.53 11.86
N PRO A 129 -23.89 -15.11 12.32
CA PRO A 129 -25.14 -15.21 11.56
C PRO A 129 -25.07 -14.57 10.18
N ALA A 130 -24.30 -13.50 10.04
CA ALA A 130 -24.09 -12.79 8.77
C ALA A 130 -22.97 -13.41 7.90
N ARG A 131 -22.32 -14.48 8.37
CA ARG A 131 -21.24 -15.20 7.70
C ARG A 131 -20.13 -14.27 7.20
N ARG A 132 -19.74 -13.30 8.02
CA ARG A 132 -18.65 -12.37 7.73
C ARG A 132 -17.31 -13.08 7.90
N HIS A 133 -16.26 -12.49 7.34
CA HIS A 133 -14.92 -13.07 7.42
C HIS A 133 -14.26 -12.82 8.77
N ASP A 134 -13.59 -13.83 9.32
CA ASP A 134 -12.63 -13.68 10.42
C ASP A 134 -11.33 -13.09 9.87
N ILE A 135 -11.22 -11.76 10.00
CA ILE A 135 -10.09 -10.99 9.47
C ILE A 135 -8.80 -11.31 10.23
N PHE A 136 -8.88 -11.49 11.55
CA PHE A 136 -7.73 -11.85 12.38
C PHE A 136 -7.11 -13.16 11.92
N LYS A 137 -7.93 -14.20 11.83
CA LYS A 137 -7.50 -15.52 11.37
C LYS A 137 -6.93 -15.49 9.96
N MET A 138 -7.58 -14.76 9.05
CA MET A 138 -7.13 -14.57 7.67
C MET A 138 -5.72 -13.96 7.62
N MET A 139 -5.44 -12.92 8.42
CA MET A 139 -4.14 -12.28 8.47
C MET A 139 -3.07 -13.19 9.09
N VAL A 140 -3.39 -13.83 10.21
CA VAL A 140 -2.44 -14.72 10.90
C VAL A 140 -2.08 -15.91 10.01
N VAL A 141 -3.06 -16.57 9.40
CA VAL A 141 -2.82 -17.72 8.51
C VAL A 141 -2.04 -17.29 7.26
N GLY A 142 -2.40 -16.15 6.64
CA GLY A 142 -1.72 -15.63 5.45
C GLY A 142 -0.25 -15.31 5.71
N PHE A 143 0.05 -14.59 6.77
CA PHE A 143 1.42 -14.17 7.09
C PHE A 143 2.28 -15.20 7.81
N ARG A 144 1.72 -16.33 8.25
CA ARG A 144 2.53 -17.49 8.70
C ARG A 144 3.39 -18.09 7.59
N ASN A 145 3.00 -17.93 6.34
CA ASN A 145 3.81 -18.32 5.20
C ASN A 145 4.97 -17.32 5.02
N GLY A 146 6.21 -17.80 5.22
CA GLY A 146 7.41 -16.95 5.14
C GLY A 146 7.61 -16.30 3.76
N TRP A 147 7.25 -16.97 2.66
CA TRP A 147 7.35 -16.38 1.32
C TRP A 147 6.33 -15.26 1.10
N VAL A 148 5.10 -15.45 1.57
CA VAL A 148 4.07 -14.40 1.54
C VAL A 148 4.53 -13.19 2.33
N SER A 149 4.98 -13.40 3.57
CA SER A 149 5.48 -12.33 4.41
C SER A 149 6.67 -11.60 3.79
N ALA A 150 7.63 -12.31 3.22
CA ALA A 150 8.78 -11.72 2.53
C ALA A 150 8.33 -10.88 1.31
N PHE A 151 7.38 -11.39 0.52
CA PHE A 151 6.83 -10.65 -0.61
C PHE A 151 6.15 -9.35 -0.16
N TYR A 152 5.36 -9.39 0.92
CA TYR A 152 4.73 -8.18 1.48
C TYR A 152 5.76 -7.19 2.03
N ILE A 153 6.79 -7.64 2.73
CA ILE A 153 7.87 -6.78 3.26
C ILE A 153 8.58 -6.05 2.11
N VAL A 154 8.91 -6.77 1.04
CA VAL A 154 9.53 -6.17 -0.17
C VAL A 154 8.57 -5.18 -0.84
N GLY A 155 7.29 -5.55 -1.00
CA GLY A 155 6.27 -4.68 -1.54
C GLY A 155 6.13 -3.39 -0.73
N MET A 156 6.14 -3.47 0.59
CA MET A 156 6.09 -2.29 1.47
C MET A 156 7.34 -1.44 1.39
N ALA A 157 8.54 -2.03 1.26
CA ALA A 157 9.77 -1.28 1.06
C ALA A 157 9.71 -0.43 -0.23
N LEU A 158 9.25 -1.03 -1.33
CA LEU A 158 9.09 -0.33 -2.61
C LEU A 158 8.00 0.75 -2.56
N LEU A 159 6.86 0.46 -1.89
CA LEU A 159 5.81 1.45 -1.67
C LEU A 159 6.35 2.64 -0.88
N CYS A 160 7.13 2.42 0.17
CA CYS A 160 7.67 3.51 0.99
C CYS A 160 8.73 4.34 0.26
N LEU A 161 9.55 3.73 -0.58
CA LEU A 161 10.42 4.47 -1.50
C LEU A 161 9.61 5.33 -2.47
N HIS A 162 8.54 4.77 -3.04
CA HIS A 162 7.62 5.48 -3.94
C HIS A 162 6.93 6.65 -3.23
N LEU A 163 6.40 6.43 -2.01
CA LEU A 163 5.77 7.46 -1.19
C LEU A 163 6.74 8.56 -0.77
N SER A 164 7.99 8.23 -0.41
CA SER A 164 8.98 9.21 0.03
C SER A 164 9.26 10.28 -1.03
N HIS A 165 9.32 9.87 -2.30
CA HIS A 165 9.45 10.80 -3.42
C HIS A 165 8.10 11.39 -3.84
N GLY A 166 7.06 10.56 -3.93
CA GLY A 166 5.72 10.96 -4.39
C GLY A 166 5.11 12.06 -3.52
N THR A 167 5.22 11.94 -2.19
CA THR A 167 4.72 12.94 -1.24
C THR A 167 5.43 14.29 -1.41
N SER A 168 6.76 14.27 -1.53
CA SER A 168 7.53 15.49 -1.78
C SER A 168 7.16 16.15 -3.12
N SER A 169 7.02 15.35 -4.19
CA SER A 169 6.64 15.82 -5.51
C SER A 169 5.19 16.34 -5.57
N MET A 170 4.32 15.78 -4.76
CA MET A 170 2.95 16.27 -4.61
C MET A 170 2.93 17.72 -4.10
N PHE A 171 3.67 18.03 -3.04
CA PHE A 171 3.81 19.39 -2.53
C PHE A 171 4.42 20.36 -3.55
N GLN A 172 5.36 19.88 -4.36
CA GLN A 172 5.91 20.66 -5.46
C GLN A 172 4.85 20.96 -6.53
N SER A 173 4.04 19.97 -6.89
CA SER A 173 3.00 20.12 -7.93
C SER A 173 1.89 21.11 -7.56
N ILE A 174 1.59 21.26 -6.25
CA ILE A 174 0.59 22.23 -5.75
C ILE A 174 1.22 23.59 -5.37
N GLY A 175 2.53 23.78 -5.63
CA GLY A 175 3.22 25.06 -5.41
C GLY A 175 3.63 25.33 -3.95
N TRP A 176 3.47 24.39 -3.05
CA TRP A 176 3.84 24.57 -1.63
C TRP A 176 5.32 24.36 -1.36
N LYS A 177 6.04 23.73 -2.27
CA LYS A 177 7.47 23.50 -2.11
C LYS A 177 8.27 24.68 -2.66
N ASN A 178 8.98 25.37 -1.77
CA ASN A 178 9.87 26.51 -2.08
C ASN A 178 11.25 26.29 -1.41
N THR A 179 12.16 27.25 -1.58
CA THR A 179 13.52 27.17 -1.01
C THR A 179 13.54 27.12 0.51
N ALA A 180 12.57 27.77 1.19
CA ALA A 180 12.49 27.80 2.64
C ALA A 180 11.93 26.49 3.23
N TYR A 181 10.82 25.97 2.66
CA TYR A 181 10.11 24.81 3.21
C TYR A 181 10.47 23.48 2.52
N GLY A 182 11.08 23.53 1.34
CA GLY A 182 11.42 22.34 0.57
C GLY A 182 12.20 21.28 1.35
N PRO A 183 13.32 21.64 2.03
CA PRO A 183 14.09 20.67 2.81
C PRO A 183 13.30 20.04 3.96
N LEU A 184 12.41 20.81 4.61
CA LEU A 184 11.53 20.31 5.67
C LEU A 184 10.51 19.31 5.11
N LEU A 185 9.84 19.66 4.02
CA LEU A 185 8.85 18.77 3.36
C LEU A 185 9.49 17.47 2.88
N ASP A 186 10.71 17.52 2.33
CA ASP A 186 11.46 16.34 1.94
C ASP A 186 11.83 15.44 3.13
N ARG A 187 12.16 16.05 4.26
CA ARG A 187 12.45 15.30 5.50
C ARG A 187 11.19 14.67 6.06
N LEU A 188 10.08 15.41 6.13
CA LEU A 188 8.80 14.91 6.59
C LEU A 188 8.29 13.76 5.71
N ALA A 189 8.36 13.89 4.39
CA ALA A 189 7.96 12.84 3.45
C ALA A 189 8.73 11.53 3.71
N ARG A 190 10.04 11.62 3.97
CA ARG A 190 10.86 10.45 4.30
C ARG A 190 10.50 9.86 5.67
N ILE A 191 10.30 10.68 6.69
CA ILE A 191 9.93 10.21 8.03
C ILE A 191 8.58 9.49 7.97
N ILE A 192 7.58 10.07 7.32
CA ILE A 192 6.26 9.46 7.17
C ILE A 192 6.37 8.13 6.43
N ALA A 193 7.13 8.06 5.33
CA ALA A 193 7.35 6.83 4.60
C ALA A 193 7.98 5.73 5.49
N VAL A 194 8.96 6.08 6.34
CA VAL A 194 9.59 5.13 7.27
C VAL A 194 8.60 4.66 8.34
N VAL A 195 7.80 5.56 8.89
CA VAL A 195 6.76 5.21 9.89
C VAL A 195 5.73 4.25 9.27
N ILE A 196 5.27 4.54 8.05
CA ILE A 196 4.35 3.66 7.31
C ILE A 196 5.00 2.29 7.08
N PHE A 197 6.28 2.25 6.68
CA PHE A 197 7.02 1.00 6.49
C PHE A 197 7.06 0.16 7.77
N ILE A 198 7.50 0.76 8.88
CA ILE A 198 7.59 0.07 10.18
C ILE A 198 6.20 -0.45 10.58
N GLY A 199 5.16 0.36 10.44
CA GLY A 199 3.80 -0.03 10.79
C GLY A 199 3.32 -1.25 10.00
N TYR A 200 3.45 -1.25 8.69
CA TYR A 200 3.02 -2.40 7.88
C TYR A 200 3.88 -3.63 8.08
N VAL A 201 5.20 -3.48 8.19
CA VAL A 201 6.13 -4.61 8.35
C VAL A 201 6.03 -5.24 9.74
N SER A 202 5.63 -4.47 10.75
CA SER A 202 5.41 -5.02 12.10
C SER A 202 4.41 -6.17 12.12
N ILE A 203 3.40 -6.17 11.26
CA ILE A 203 2.36 -7.20 11.20
C ILE A 203 2.92 -8.56 10.77
N PRO A 204 3.49 -8.73 9.56
CA PRO A 204 4.04 -10.03 9.16
C PRO A 204 5.20 -10.47 10.04
N VAL A 205 6.02 -9.56 10.54
CA VAL A 205 7.14 -9.89 11.43
C VAL A 205 6.63 -10.43 12.77
N ALA A 206 5.64 -9.80 13.39
CA ALA A 206 5.04 -10.29 14.64
C ALA A 206 4.40 -11.67 14.45
N ILE A 207 3.68 -11.88 13.35
CA ILE A 207 3.03 -13.17 13.06
C ILE A 207 4.07 -14.27 12.81
N LEU A 208 5.15 -13.99 12.09
CA LEU A 208 6.27 -14.93 11.91
C LEU A 208 6.93 -15.25 13.26
N ALA A 209 7.04 -14.26 14.15
CA ALA A 209 7.55 -14.46 15.53
C ALA A 209 6.59 -15.24 16.43
N GLY A 210 5.38 -15.52 15.98
CA GLY A 210 4.42 -16.36 16.72
C GLY A 210 3.14 -15.68 17.19
N TYR A 211 3.01 -14.36 16.96
CA TYR A 211 1.80 -13.63 17.36
C TYR A 211 0.53 -14.25 16.75
N GLY A 212 -0.50 -14.40 17.55
CA GLY A 212 -1.84 -14.88 17.15
C GLY A 212 -1.96 -16.40 16.97
N ARG A 213 -0.91 -17.19 17.23
CA ARG A 213 -0.97 -18.65 17.09
C ARG A 213 -1.96 -19.29 18.05
N GLU A 214 -2.09 -18.75 19.25
CA GLU A 214 -3.01 -19.16 20.31
C GLU A 214 -4.48 -19.07 19.92
N HIS A 215 -4.81 -18.22 18.95
CA HIS A 215 -6.18 -18.02 18.45
C HIS A 215 -6.53 -18.88 17.23
N LEU A 216 -5.63 -19.77 16.80
CA LEU A 216 -5.88 -20.65 15.64
C LEU A 216 -6.29 -22.08 16.04
N GLN A 217 -6.30 -22.37 17.34
CA GLN A 217 -6.66 -23.68 17.91
C GLN A 217 -8.17 -23.85 17.97
#